data_c001200526bf8b99799d982272a8139d
#
_entry.id   c001200526bf8b99799d982272a8139d
#
_cell.length_a   1.000
_cell.length_b   1.000
_cell.length_c   1.000
_cell.angle_alpha   90.00
_cell.angle_beta   90.00
_cell.angle_gamma   90.00
#
_symmetry.space_group_name_H-M   'P 1'
#
loop_
_entity.id
_entity.type
_entity.pdbx_description
1 polymer ?
#
loop_
_entity_poly.entity_id
_entity_poly.type
_entity_poly.pdbx_seq_one_letter_code
_entity_poly.pdbx_strand_id
1 'polypeptide(L)'
;MPENTTIVLIRHAEKPSAAEDVGLAVAGQERAQAYSIYFQNYPSDQTPLKFRYLFASTDSTNSDRPRLTITPFSLAAGIPINTSYSNSQHKELADSILTPAQPGQYDNCNILICWHHGEILKLAKNLGVDASKAGTWPTQWPGDVFGWLLQINFDGNGAINYQQTFCINEKLMHDDHGQNPPDGK
;
A
#
# COMPACT_ATOMS: atom_id res chain seq x y z
N MET A 1 12.54 11.31 9.82
CA MET A 1 11.34 11.27 8.97
C MET A 1 11.82 11.30 7.52
N PRO A 2 11.23 10.55 6.61
CA PRO A 2 11.59 10.63 5.19
C PRO A 2 11.20 12.00 4.61
N GLU A 3 12.00 12.53 3.68
CA GLU A 3 11.77 13.81 3.02
C GLU A 3 11.45 13.60 1.53
N ASN A 4 10.53 14.40 0.97
CA ASN A 4 10.10 14.30 -0.43
C ASN A 4 9.74 12.86 -0.83
N THR A 5 8.97 12.16 0.00
CA THR A 5 8.72 10.74 -0.14
C THR A 5 7.23 10.46 -0.19
N THR A 6 6.80 9.64 -1.14
CA THR A 6 5.43 9.15 -1.20
C THR A 6 5.38 7.67 -0.83
N ILE A 7 4.53 7.34 0.14
CA ILE A 7 4.24 5.97 0.54
C ILE A 7 2.84 5.61 0.05
N VAL A 8 2.76 4.54 -0.72
CA VAL A 8 1.50 3.98 -1.20
C VAL A 8 1.22 2.69 -0.45
N LEU A 9 0.05 2.61 0.20
CA LEU A 9 -0.41 1.42 0.88
C LEU A 9 -1.57 0.80 0.11
N ILE A 10 -1.48 -0.49 -0.17
CA ILE A 10 -2.56 -1.28 -0.75
C ILE A 10 -2.85 -2.51 0.11
N ARG A 11 -4.07 -2.99 0.04
CA ARG A 11 -4.43 -4.28 0.56
C ARG A 11 -3.97 -5.38 -0.40
N HIS A 12 -3.69 -6.59 0.11
CA HIS A 12 -3.52 -7.75 -0.75
C HIS A 12 -4.77 -7.99 -1.62
N ALA A 13 -4.56 -8.53 -2.80
CA ALA A 13 -5.62 -8.85 -3.77
C ALA A 13 -6.56 -9.97 -3.27
N GLU A 14 -7.60 -10.27 -4.05
CA GLU A 14 -8.71 -11.14 -3.69
C GLU A 14 -8.24 -12.51 -3.21
N LYS A 15 -8.86 -12.96 -2.11
CA LYS A 15 -8.60 -14.25 -1.50
C LYS A 15 -9.54 -15.32 -2.06
N PRO A 16 -9.11 -16.59 -2.16
CA PRO A 16 -10.00 -17.70 -2.47
C PRO A 16 -11.10 -17.85 -1.43
N SER A 17 -12.19 -18.51 -1.80
CA SER A 17 -13.29 -18.84 -0.89
C SER A 17 -12.92 -19.96 0.10
N ALA A 18 -11.99 -20.85 -0.29
CA ALA A 18 -11.48 -21.90 0.58
C ALA A 18 -10.56 -21.30 1.66
N ALA A 19 -10.88 -21.56 2.92
CA ALA A 19 -10.16 -20.93 4.05
C ALA A 19 -8.70 -21.42 4.17
N GLU A 20 -8.43 -22.63 3.73
CA GLU A 20 -7.10 -23.27 3.74
C GLU A 20 -6.18 -22.79 2.61
N ASP A 21 -6.70 -22.10 1.59
CA ASP A 21 -5.90 -21.56 0.51
C ASP A 21 -5.25 -20.24 0.93
N VAL A 22 -3.93 -20.25 1.02
CA VAL A 22 -3.11 -19.11 1.45
C VAL A 22 -2.83 -18.11 0.32
N GLY A 23 -3.09 -18.51 -0.94
CA GLY A 23 -2.78 -17.77 -2.16
C GLY A 23 -3.84 -16.73 -2.56
N LEU A 24 -3.80 -16.36 -3.84
CA LEU A 24 -4.74 -15.44 -4.47
C LEU A 24 -5.81 -16.20 -5.26
N ALA A 25 -7.04 -15.72 -5.21
CA ALA A 25 -8.09 -16.13 -6.14
C ALA A 25 -7.71 -15.76 -7.59
N VAL A 26 -8.43 -16.28 -8.59
CA VAL A 26 -8.23 -15.92 -10.00
C VAL A 26 -8.32 -14.40 -10.18
N ALA A 27 -9.38 -13.76 -9.66
CA ALA A 27 -9.51 -12.30 -9.70
C ALA A 27 -8.34 -11.58 -9.00
N GLY A 28 -7.82 -12.14 -7.90
CA GLY A 28 -6.64 -11.59 -7.22
C GLY A 28 -5.36 -11.72 -8.05
N GLN A 29 -5.21 -12.80 -8.82
CA GLN A 29 -4.09 -12.95 -9.75
C GLN A 29 -4.19 -11.94 -10.91
N GLU A 30 -5.40 -11.70 -11.41
CA GLU A 30 -5.66 -10.69 -12.45
C GLU A 30 -5.33 -9.27 -11.93
N ARG A 31 -5.77 -8.92 -10.71
CA ARG A 31 -5.40 -7.64 -10.07
C ARG A 31 -3.89 -7.53 -9.89
N ALA A 32 -3.23 -8.57 -9.39
CA ALA A 32 -1.77 -8.58 -9.23
C ALA A 32 -1.05 -8.34 -10.57
N GLN A 33 -1.53 -8.92 -11.66
CA GLN A 33 -1.00 -8.65 -13.00
C GLN A 33 -1.27 -7.20 -13.44
N ALA A 34 -2.46 -6.67 -13.20
CA ALA A 34 -2.79 -5.28 -13.52
C ALA A 34 -1.88 -4.28 -12.78
N TYR A 35 -1.47 -4.57 -11.55
CA TYR A 35 -0.54 -3.75 -10.78
C TYR A 35 0.83 -3.61 -11.45
N SER A 36 1.28 -4.59 -12.25
CA SER A 36 2.54 -4.50 -12.99
C SER A 36 2.57 -3.31 -13.96
N ILE A 37 1.41 -2.92 -14.50
CA ILE A 37 1.25 -1.77 -15.40
C ILE A 37 0.83 -0.53 -14.62
N TYR A 38 -0.12 -0.68 -13.70
CA TYR A 38 -0.69 0.42 -12.92
C TYR A 38 0.39 1.22 -12.19
N PHE A 39 1.24 0.55 -11.41
CA PHE A 39 2.27 1.25 -10.61
C PHE A 39 3.44 1.77 -11.45
N GLN A 40 3.61 1.36 -12.69
CA GLN A 40 4.54 2.02 -13.61
C GLN A 40 4.02 3.37 -14.13
N ASN A 41 2.70 3.59 -14.05
CA ASN A 41 2.02 4.77 -14.58
C ASN A 41 1.28 5.59 -13.51
N TYR A 42 1.39 5.21 -12.23
CA TYR A 42 0.70 5.89 -11.15
C TYR A 42 1.46 7.11 -10.62
N PRO A 43 0.81 8.25 -10.37
CA PRO A 43 -0.54 8.61 -10.84
C PRO A 43 -0.56 8.87 -12.35
N SER A 44 -1.68 8.56 -13.01
CA SER A 44 -1.76 8.61 -14.50
C SER A 44 -1.86 10.02 -15.08
N ASP A 45 -2.21 11.00 -14.27
CA ASP A 45 -2.40 12.42 -14.63
C ASP A 45 -1.19 13.31 -14.33
N GLN A 46 -0.12 12.73 -13.82
CA GLN A 46 1.11 13.43 -13.44
C GLN A 46 2.34 12.62 -13.88
N THR A 47 3.52 13.11 -13.54
CA THR A 47 4.74 12.30 -13.68
C THR A 47 4.65 11.08 -12.76
N PRO A 48 4.73 9.85 -13.31
CA PRO A 48 4.60 8.63 -12.52
C PRO A 48 5.63 8.54 -11.39
N LEU A 49 5.20 8.01 -10.25
CA LEU A 49 6.07 7.74 -9.12
C LEU A 49 7.07 6.65 -9.49
N LYS A 50 8.35 6.92 -9.25
CA LYS A 50 9.40 5.90 -9.39
C LYS A 50 9.58 5.21 -8.04
N PHE A 51 8.98 4.05 -7.87
CA PHE A 51 9.15 3.24 -6.69
C PHE A 51 10.58 2.74 -6.57
N ARG A 52 11.12 2.74 -5.36
CA ARG A 52 12.46 2.22 -5.02
C ARG A 52 12.42 1.12 -3.97
N TYR A 53 11.37 1.05 -3.19
CA TYR A 53 11.21 0.06 -2.13
C TYR A 53 9.81 -0.56 -2.19
N LEU A 54 9.78 -1.87 -2.07
CA LEU A 54 8.55 -2.66 -1.97
C LEU A 54 8.55 -3.40 -0.65
N PHE A 55 7.45 -3.33 0.09
CA PHE A 55 7.24 -4.09 1.30
C PHE A 55 5.96 -4.91 1.20
N ALA A 56 5.99 -6.10 1.75
CA ALA A 56 4.81 -6.92 1.99
C ALA A 56 4.92 -7.58 3.36
N SER A 57 3.80 -7.86 4.02
CA SER A 57 3.89 -8.66 5.24
C SER A 57 4.49 -10.03 4.93
N THR A 58 5.26 -10.56 5.88
CA THR A 58 5.84 -11.91 5.82
C THR A 58 4.76 -12.95 5.53
N ASP A 59 5.08 -13.92 4.69
CA ASP A 59 4.25 -15.10 4.46
C ASP A 59 3.98 -15.82 5.78
N SER A 60 2.79 -16.37 5.91
CA SER A 60 2.34 -17.09 7.10
C SER A 60 1.63 -18.38 6.72
N THR A 61 1.33 -19.21 7.71
CA THR A 61 0.52 -20.43 7.52
C THR A 61 -0.87 -20.15 6.96
N ASN A 62 -1.33 -18.89 7.00
CA ASN A 62 -2.68 -18.48 6.59
C ASN A 62 -2.70 -17.55 5.39
N SER A 63 -1.55 -17.02 4.93
CA SER A 63 -1.53 -16.05 3.83
C SER A 63 -0.15 -15.73 3.30
N ASP A 64 0.02 -15.89 1.99
CA ASP A 64 1.13 -15.37 1.19
C ASP A 64 0.67 -14.18 0.32
N ARG A 65 -0.59 -13.80 0.47
CA ARG A 65 -1.29 -12.86 -0.42
C ARG A 65 -0.61 -11.51 -0.58
N PRO A 66 -0.12 -10.82 0.47
CA PRO A 66 0.53 -9.52 0.29
C PRO A 66 1.74 -9.57 -0.65
N ARG A 67 2.62 -10.55 -0.46
CA ARG A 67 3.77 -10.75 -1.34
C ARG A 67 3.33 -11.11 -2.77
N LEU A 68 2.41 -12.07 -2.92
CA LEU A 68 1.91 -12.50 -4.21
C LEU A 68 1.24 -11.36 -5.00
N THR A 69 0.55 -10.44 -4.31
CA THR A 69 -0.11 -9.30 -4.92
C THR A 69 0.85 -8.36 -5.66
N ILE A 70 2.02 -8.10 -5.11
CA ILE A 70 2.98 -7.16 -5.71
C ILE A 70 4.16 -7.85 -6.41
N THR A 71 4.18 -9.19 -6.44
CA THR A 71 5.22 -9.95 -7.16
C THR A 71 5.30 -9.62 -8.64
N PRO A 72 4.19 -9.53 -9.42
CA PRO A 72 4.28 -9.14 -10.83
C PRO A 72 4.89 -7.77 -11.05
N PHE A 73 4.53 -6.78 -10.20
CA PHE A 73 5.14 -5.45 -10.26
C PHE A 73 6.61 -5.48 -9.87
N SER A 74 6.99 -6.21 -8.82
CA SER A 74 8.38 -6.39 -8.39
C SER A 74 9.25 -6.91 -9.54
N LEU A 75 8.78 -7.93 -10.27
CA LEU A 75 9.48 -8.50 -11.41
C LEU A 75 9.58 -7.51 -12.56
N ALA A 76 8.49 -6.81 -12.90
CA ALA A 76 8.47 -5.85 -13.98
C ALA A 76 9.36 -4.62 -13.73
N ALA A 77 9.43 -4.17 -12.47
CA ALA A 77 10.24 -3.01 -12.06
C ALA A 77 11.69 -3.36 -11.68
N GLY A 78 12.00 -4.65 -11.48
CA GLY A 78 13.30 -5.10 -11.00
C GLY A 78 13.60 -4.70 -9.55
N ILE A 79 12.57 -4.56 -8.69
CA ILE A 79 12.69 -4.11 -7.31
C ILE A 79 12.34 -5.28 -6.37
N PRO A 80 13.25 -5.71 -5.48
CA PRO A 80 12.98 -6.80 -4.55
C PRO A 80 11.93 -6.40 -3.51
N ILE A 81 11.11 -7.39 -3.09
CA ILE A 81 10.11 -7.21 -2.03
C ILE A 81 10.78 -7.51 -0.68
N ASN A 82 10.72 -6.56 0.24
CA ASN A 82 11.10 -6.78 1.64
C ASN A 82 9.90 -7.39 2.39
N THR A 83 10.07 -8.60 2.91
CA THR A 83 9.07 -9.34 3.68
C THR A 83 9.50 -9.57 5.13
N SER A 84 10.33 -8.71 5.69
CA SER A 84 10.92 -8.90 7.02
C SER A 84 9.96 -8.67 8.18
N TYR A 85 8.76 -8.14 7.93
CA TYR A 85 7.80 -7.78 8.97
C TYR A 85 6.53 -8.60 8.86
N SER A 86 6.13 -9.26 9.94
CA SER A 86 4.85 -9.96 10.01
C SER A 86 3.67 -8.98 10.02
N ASN A 87 2.45 -9.45 9.77
CA ASN A 87 1.25 -8.60 9.74
C ASN A 87 1.06 -7.78 11.03
N SER A 88 1.39 -8.35 12.19
CA SER A 88 1.31 -7.65 13.49
C SER A 88 2.42 -6.63 13.74
N GLN A 89 3.52 -6.69 12.98
CA GLN A 89 4.68 -5.80 13.12
C GLN A 89 4.56 -4.52 12.27
N HIS A 90 3.32 -4.05 12.09
CA HIS A 90 3.04 -2.81 11.34
C HIS A 90 3.68 -1.56 11.99
N LYS A 91 3.87 -1.57 13.32
CA LYS A 91 4.55 -0.47 14.02
C LYS A 91 6.05 -0.49 13.76
N GLU A 92 6.67 -1.66 13.84
CA GLU A 92 8.11 -1.84 13.59
C GLU A 92 8.48 -1.48 12.15
N LEU A 93 7.62 -1.84 11.17
CA LEU A 93 7.78 -1.39 9.80
C LEU A 93 7.72 0.13 9.69
N ALA A 94 6.70 0.76 10.28
CA ALA A 94 6.57 2.22 10.28
C ALA A 94 7.78 2.89 10.92
N ASP A 95 8.22 2.43 12.09
CA ASP A 95 9.40 2.95 12.79
C ASP A 95 10.67 2.82 11.93
N SER A 96 10.85 1.71 11.21
CA SER A 96 12.00 1.49 10.34
C SER A 96 12.03 2.44 9.13
N ILE A 97 10.86 2.89 8.68
CA ILE A 97 10.75 3.88 7.58
C ILE A 97 10.96 5.29 8.12
N LEU A 98 10.34 5.63 9.26
CA LEU A 98 10.39 6.98 9.84
C LEU A 98 11.74 7.31 10.46
N THR A 99 12.43 6.31 11.00
CA THR A 99 13.74 6.43 11.65
C THR A 99 14.68 5.31 11.17
N PRO A 100 15.08 5.33 9.89
CA PRO A 100 15.92 4.28 9.34
C PRO A 100 17.32 4.28 9.97
N ALA A 101 17.95 3.10 10.01
CA ALA A 101 19.31 2.96 10.53
C ALA A 101 20.33 3.80 9.75
N GLN A 102 20.10 4.02 8.46
CA GLN A 102 20.88 4.94 7.62
C GLN A 102 20.08 6.24 7.40
N PRO A 103 20.54 7.37 7.92
CA PRO A 103 19.85 8.66 7.71
C PRO A 103 19.64 8.92 6.21
N GLY A 104 18.44 9.37 5.85
CA GLY A 104 18.09 9.69 4.46
C GLY A 104 17.83 8.49 3.56
N GLN A 105 17.83 7.26 4.08
CA GLN A 105 17.61 6.04 3.28
C GLN A 105 16.34 6.11 2.43
N TYR A 106 15.29 6.67 2.96
CA TYR A 106 13.99 6.78 2.30
C TYR A 106 13.67 8.19 1.79
N ASP A 107 14.64 9.08 1.73
CA ASP A 107 14.44 10.42 1.18
C ASP A 107 14.40 10.40 -0.36
N ASN A 108 13.60 11.29 -0.93
CA ASN A 108 13.48 11.50 -2.38
C ASN A 108 13.15 10.19 -3.13
N CYS A 109 12.28 9.36 -2.55
CA CYS A 109 11.91 8.09 -3.15
C CYS A 109 10.42 7.78 -2.95
N ASN A 110 9.95 6.69 -3.57
CA ASN A 110 8.58 6.23 -3.38
C ASN A 110 8.59 4.78 -2.90
N ILE A 111 7.67 4.46 -2.00
CA ILE A 111 7.56 3.18 -1.32
C ILE A 111 6.17 2.60 -1.59
N LEU A 112 6.09 1.36 -2.03
CA LEU A 112 4.83 0.60 -2.11
C LEU A 112 4.81 -0.44 -1.00
N ILE A 113 3.71 -0.48 -0.25
CA ILE A 113 3.51 -1.43 0.84
C ILE A 113 2.20 -2.18 0.62
N CYS A 114 2.25 -3.49 0.50
CA CYS A 114 1.08 -4.35 0.45
C CYS A 114 0.84 -5.02 1.80
N TRP A 115 -0.36 -4.84 2.36
CA TRP A 115 -0.65 -5.29 3.72
C TRP A 115 -2.03 -5.95 3.84
N HIS A 116 -2.43 -6.35 5.05
CA HIS A 116 -3.75 -6.89 5.35
C HIS A 116 -4.71 -5.77 5.78
N HIS A 117 -5.97 -5.83 5.33
CA HIS A 117 -6.99 -4.80 5.61
C HIS A 117 -7.23 -4.52 7.09
N GLY A 118 -7.08 -5.54 7.96
CA GLY A 118 -7.27 -5.38 9.41
C GLY A 118 -6.20 -4.53 10.10
N GLU A 119 -5.01 -4.39 9.49
CA GLU A 119 -3.86 -3.70 10.08
C GLU A 119 -3.38 -2.50 9.25
N ILE A 120 -3.81 -2.35 8.00
CA ILE A 120 -3.31 -1.31 7.09
C ILE A 120 -3.58 0.12 7.60
N LEU A 121 -4.74 0.37 8.23
CA LEU A 121 -5.05 1.68 8.81
C LEU A 121 -4.23 1.96 10.08
N LYS A 122 -3.87 0.92 10.84
CA LYS A 122 -2.94 1.05 11.97
C LYS A 122 -1.52 1.34 11.47
N LEU A 123 -1.10 0.70 10.38
CA LEU A 123 0.17 0.99 9.73
C LEU A 123 0.22 2.47 9.30
N ALA A 124 -0.82 2.96 8.61
CA ALA A 124 -0.90 4.37 8.21
C ALA A 124 -0.85 5.33 9.42
N LYS A 125 -1.56 5.00 10.51
CA LYS A 125 -1.49 5.77 11.76
C LYS A 125 -0.07 5.77 12.35
N ASN A 126 0.62 4.63 12.35
CA ASN A 126 2.00 4.53 12.84
C ASN A 126 2.99 5.29 11.95
N LEU A 127 2.70 5.45 10.65
CA LEU A 127 3.42 6.34 9.73
C LEU A 127 3.13 7.83 9.99
N GLY A 128 2.31 8.16 11.00
CA GLY A 128 2.04 9.51 11.45
C GLY A 128 0.77 10.14 10.87
N VAL A 129 -0.05 9.41 10.11
CA VAL A 129 -1.27 9.97 9.52
C VAL A 129 -2.31 10.30 10.59
N ASP A 130 -2.74 11.54 10.63
CA ASP A 130 -3.94 12.00 11.32
C ASP A 130 -5.12 11.92 10.34
N ALA A 131 -5.94 10.88 10.50
CA ALA A 131 -7.10 10.63 9.63
C ALA A 131 -8.09 11.79 9.57
N SER A 132 -8.13 12.66 10.59
CA SER A 132 -9.04 13.82 10.61
C SER A 132 -8.60 14.95 9.66
N LYS A 133 -7.35 14.92 9.21
CA LYS A 133 -6.76 15.92 8.30
C LYS A 133 -6.66 15.45 6.86
N ALA A 134 -6.69 14.12 6.64
CA ALA A 134 -6.67 13.55 5.31
C ALA A 134 -8.05 13.70 4.64
N GLY A 135 -8.09 13.95 3.33
CA GLY A 135 -9.31 14.19 2.59
C GLY A 135 -10.29 13.01 2.62
N THR A 136 -10.19 12.12 1.64
CA THR A 136 -10.97 10.88 1.58
C THR A 136 -10.24 9.80 2.37
N TRP A 137 -10.49 9.68 3.68
CA TRP A 137 -9.78 8.70 4.51
C TRP A 137 -10.75 7.78 5.26
N PRO A 138 -10.65 6.45 5.07
CA PRO A 138 -11.57 5.53 5.71
C PRO A 138 -11.25 5.38 7.20
N THR A 139 -12.29 5.27 8.02
CA THR A 139 -12.17 4.90 9.44
C THR A 139 -12.10 3.39 9.63
N GLN A 140 -12.55 2.64 8.63
CA GLN A 140 -12.55 1.18 8.58
C GLN A 140 -12.33 0.73 7.13
N TRP A 141 -11.57 -0.37 6.94
CA TRP A 141 -11.41 -1.00 5.63
C TRP A 141 -12.38 -2.17 5.52
N PRO A 142 -13.37 -2.12 4.63
CA PRO A 142 -14.32 -3.21 4.47
C PRO A 142 -13.64 -4.51 4.00
N GLY A 143 -14.16 -5.64 4.46
CA GLY A 143 -13.56 -6.96 4.19
C GLY A 143 -13.65 -7.42 2.73
N ASP A 144 -14.55 -6.83 1.95
CA ASP A 144 -14.83 -7.11 0.54
C ASP A 144 -14.26 -6.05 -0.42
N VAL A 145 -13.62 -5.00 0.09
CA VAL A 145 -12.99 -3.95 -0.72
C VAL A 145 -11.51 -4.26 -0.92
N PHE A 146 -11.07 -4.42 -2.16
CA PHE A 146 -9.69 -4.71 -2.55
C PHE A 146 -9.04 -3.59 -3.35
N GLY A 147 -9.81 -2.75 -4.04
CA GLY A 147 -9.35 -1.71 -4.94
C GLY A 147 -9.06 -0.35 -4.29
N TRP A 148 -8.90 -0.27 -2.96
CA TRP A 148 -8.48 0.98 -2.34
C TRP A 148 -6.97 1.09 -2.23
N LEU A 149 -6.50 2.33 -2.46
CA LEU A 149 -5.12 2.75 -2.29
C LEU A 149 -5.07 3.93 -1.34
N LEU A 150 -4.20 3.88 -0.33
CA LEU A 150 -3.88 5.02 0.51
C LEU A 150 -2.56 5.62 0.04
N GLN A 151 -2.54 6.92 -0.24
CA GLN A 151 -1.32 7.67 -0.49
C GLN A 151 -0.98 8.54 0.72
N ILE A 152 0.26 8.48 1.16
CA ILE A 152 0.82 9.32 2.22
C ILE A 152 2.02 10.06 1.62
N ASN A 153 1.99 11.37 1.63
CA ASN A 153 3.07 12.19 1.10
C ASN A 153 3.79 12.94 2.22
N PHE A 154 5.10 12.81 2.23
CA PHE A 154 6.01 13.58 3.09
C PHE A 154 6.67 14.69 2.27
N ASP A 155 6.59 15.92 2.74
CA ASP A 155 7.21 17.08 2.11
C ASP A 155 8.75 17.14 2.31
N GLY A 156 9.38 18.21 1.82
CA GLY A 156 10.83 18.41 1.95
C GLY A 156 11.34 18.65 3.37
N ASN A 157 10.46 18.74 4.36
CA ASN A 157 10.81 18.86 5.77
C ASN A 157 10.45 17.59 6.57
N GLY A 158 10.01 16.53 5.87
CA GLY A 158 9.54 15.30 6.50
C GLY A 158 8.18 15.42 7.19
N ALA A 159 7.41 16.47 6.93
CA ALA A 159 6.05 16.62 7.43
C ALA A 159 5.04 16.01 6.45
N ILE A 160 3.91 15.48 6.97
CA ILE A 160 2.86 14.94 6.10
C ILE A 160 2.14 16.08 5.40
N ASN A 161 2.17 16.05 4.06
CA ASN A 161 1.42 16.93 3.20
C ASN A 161 -0.01 16.39 3.01
N TYR A 162 -0.96 16.88 3.78
CA TYR A 162 -2.35 16.42 3.76
C TYR A 162 -3.12 16.78 2.48
N GLN A 163 -2.63 17.70 1.65
CA GLN A 163 -3.21 17.95 0.32
C GLN A 163 -2.91 16.82 -0.67
N GLN A 164 -1.84 16.05 -0.42
CA GLN A 164 -1.42 14.90 -1.22
C GLN A 164 -1.51 13.58 -0.43
N THR A 165 -2.24 13.56 0.69
CA THR A 165 -2.49 12.37 1.50
C THR A 165 -3.98 12.05 1.48
N PHE A 166 -4.33 10.92 0.85
CA PHE A 166 -5.72 10.57 0.55
C PHE A 166 -5.90 9.07 0.34
N CYS A 167 -7.16 8.64 0.27
CA CYS A 167 -7.57 7.31 -0.19
C CYS A 167 -8.30 7.44 -1.52
N ILE A 168 -8.00 6.58 -2.47
CA ILE A 168 -8.74 6.48 -3.74
C ILE A 168 -9.17 5.04 -4.00
N ASN A 169 -10.16 4.88 -4.88
CA ASN A 169 -10.48 3.63 -5.51
C ASN A 169 -9.71 3.54 -6.84
N GLU A 170 -8.89 2.51 -7.00
CA GLU A 170 -8.05 2.29 -8.18
C GLU A 170 -8.87 1.98 -9.44
N LYS A 171 -10.07 1.39 -9.28
CA LYS A 171 -10.99 0.99 -10.37
C LYS A 171 -10.35 0.09 -11.41
N LEU A 172 -9.47 -0.81 -10.98
CA LEU A 172 -8.77 -1.74 -11.86
C LEU A 172 -9.62 -2.94 -12.26
N MET A 173 -10.51 -3.38 -11.36
CA MET A 173 -11.36 -4.54 -11.58
C MET A 173 -12.82 -4.11 -11.68
N HIS A 174 -13.64 -4.93 -12.36
CA HIS A 174 -15.05 -4.62 -12.53
C HIS A 174 -15.78 -4.40 -11.19
N ASP A 175 -15.45 -5.19 -10.17
CA ASP A 175 -16.08 -5.13 -8.86
C ASP A 175 -15.65 -3.92 -8.00
N ASP A 176 -14.62 -3.18 -8.43
CA ASP A 176 -14.21 -1.92 -7.78
C ASP A 176 -15.21 -0.78 -8.06
N HIS A 177 -16.00 -0.90 -9.13
CA HIS A 177 -16.95 0.14 -9.49
C HIS A 177 -18.04 0.29 -8.40
N GLY A 178 -18.18 1.50 -7.88
CA GLY A 178 -19.12 1.80 -6.78
C GLY A 178 -18.54 1.64 -5.36
N GLN A 179 -17.35 1.08 -5.21
CA GLN A 179 -16.67 0.92 -3.91
C GLN A 179 -15.78 2.14 -3.58
N ASN A 180 -16.30 3.35 -3.74
CA ASN A 180 -15.51 4.55 -3.44
C ASN A 180 -15.21 4.65 -1.93
N PRO A 181 -14.02 5.19 -1.57
CA PRO A 181 -13.75 5.58 -0.19
C PRO A 181 -14.79 6.60 0.29
N PRO A 182 -15.02 6.71 1.61
CA PRO A 182 -15.91 7.72 2.16
C PRO A 182 -15.48 9.11 1.71
N ASP A 183 -16.44 9.94 1.29
CA ASP A 183 -16.17 11.34 1.01
C ASP A 183 -15.55 12.00 2.24
N GLY A 184 -14.47 12.73 2.05
CA GLY A 184 -13.82 13.48 3.11
C GLY A 184 -14.81 14.46 3.75
N LYS A 185 -14.71 14.58 5.10
CA LYS A 185 -15.51 15.55 5.86
C LYS A 185 -15.12 16.98 5.56
#